data_0792b7204d22950c4f481603aa4f8f23
#
_entry.id   0792b7204d22950c4f481603aa4f8f23
#
_cell.length_a   1.000
_cell.length_b   1.000
_cell.length_c   1.000
_cell.angle_alpha   90.00
_cell.angle_beta   90.00
_cell.angle_gamma   90.00
#
_symmetry.space_group_name_H-M   'P 1'
#
loop_
_entity.id
_entity.type
_entity.pdbx_description
1 polymer ?
#
loop_
_entity_poly.entity_id
_entity_poly.type
_entity_poly.pdbx_seq_one_letter_code
_entity_poly.pdbx_strand_id
1 'polypeptide(L)'
;LPGYAAPEMRSWGALFFHERLQTAYKRWMKALYTRKNPYTGVPLSRDPAVAIAQVTDRDGLLWYGFQEIPQPLLDMLGEQFGEWVAEKHGSVQDAVDAWGGAQLPGDQAWRGKLGFHTALDLLGLLPERDERALDQFRFMVETQREFCRQMLKFYRDELGCRQLIHLTNGPTFSMTADIERMLASAGDAVGTAHTFGGYYQGENWGFQVGAHQ
;
A
#
# COMPACT_ATOMS: atom_id res chain seq x y z
N LEU A 1 -2.82 -14.22 13.43
CA LEU A 1 -1.65 -13.36 13.22
C LEU A 1 -1.59 -12.34 14.37
N PRO A 2 -0.39 -11.97 14.89
CA PRO A 2 -0.27 -10.86 15.83
C PRO A 2 -0.92 -9.60 15.22
N GLY A 3 -1.73 -8.91 16.01
CA GLY A 3 -2.49 -7.74 15.54
C GLY A 3 -3.88 -8.04 14.96
N TYR A 4 -4.19 -9.31 14.66
CA TYR A 4 -5.52 -9.72 14.20
C TYR A 4 -6.27 -10.40 15.35
N ALA A 5 -7.11 -9.64 16.03
CA ALA A 5 -7.88 -10.11 17.17
C ALA A 5 -9.28 -10.61 16.81
N ALA A 6 -9.79 -10.27 15.63
CA ALA A 6 -11.14 -10.63 15.19
C ALA A 6 -11.21 -10.99 13.70
N PRO A 7 -12.13 -11.90 13.31
CA PRO A 7 -12.29 -12.30 11.90
C PRO A 7 -12.69 -11.15 10.96
N GLU A 8 -13.31 -10.11 11.50
CA GLU A 8 -13.77 -8.94 10.72
C GLU A 8 -12.66 -7.90 10.47
N MET A 9 -11.48 -8.07 11.08
CA MET A 9 -10.38 -7.12 10.86
C MET A 9 -9.86 -7.23 9.42
N ARG A 10 -10.01 -6.15 8.69
CA ARG A 10 -9.51 -6.02 7.31
C ARG A 10 -7.99 -5.84 7.35
N SER A 11 -7.31 -6.36 6.32
CA SER A 11 -5.85 -6.27 6.18
C SER A 11 -5.41 -5.10 5.29
N TRP A 12 -6.29 -4.13 5.03
CA TRP A 12 -5.99 -3.00 4.18
C TRP A 12 -4.67 -2.33 4.58
N GLY A 13 -3.81 -2.06 3.61
CA GLY A 13 -2.51 -1.44 3.83
C GLY A 13 -1.47 -2.30 4.55
N ALA A 14 -1.87 -3.28 5.35
CA ALA A 14 -0.96 -4.04 6.20
C ALA A 14 0.02 -4.94 5.41
N LEU A 15 -0.36 -5.36 4.22
CA LEU A 15 0.50 -6.19 3.36
C LEU A 15 1.80 -5.48 2.99
N PHE A 16 1.79 -4.14 2.90
CA PHE A 16 2.94 -3.37 2.46
C PHE A 16 4.09 -3.37 3.47
N PHE A 17 3.81 -3.56 4.77
CA PHE A 17 4.82 -3.45 5.82
C PHE A 17 4.87 -4.66 6.78
N HIS A 18 3.89 -5.55 6.75
CA HIS A 18 3.81 -6.66 7.71
C HIS A 18 4.42 -7.95 7.14
N GLU A 19 5.63 -8.29 7.55
CA GLU A 19 6.43 -9.42 7.02
C GLU A 19 5.70 -10.77 7.03
N ARG A 20 4.95 -11.08 8.11
CA ARG A 20 4.22 -12.35 8.19
C ARG A 20 3.07 -12.42 7.19
N LEU A 21 2.43 -11.28 6.91
CA LEU A 21 1.41 -11.22 5.84
C LEU A 21 2.07 -11.39 4.48
N GLN A 22 3.20 -10.75 4.24
CA GLN A 22 3.97 -10.93 3.01
C GLN A 22 4.41 -12.38 2.82
N THR A 23 4.87 -13.04 3.89
CA THR A 23 5.22 -14.46 3.86
C THR A 23 4.02 -15.34 3.55
N ALA A 24 2.87 -15.08 4.18
CA ALA A 24 1.64 -15.82 3.93
C ALA A 24 1.14 -15.61 2.50
N TYR A 25 1.17 -14.36 2.02
CA TYR A 25 0.84 -13.98 0.65
C TYR A 25 1.73 -14.72 -0.36
N LYS A 26 3.06 -14.66 -0.19
CA LYS A 26 4.02 -15.34 -1.07
C LYS A 26 3.77 -16.86 -1.11
N ARG A 27 3.50 -17.46 0.03
CA ARG A 27 3.19 -18.89 0.09
C ARG A 27 1.89 -19.24 -0.65
N TRP A 28 0.87 -18.42 -0.52
CA TRP A 28 -0.39 -18.59 -1.24
C TRP A 28 -0.20 -18.42 -2.75
N MET A 29 0.46 -17.34 -3.17
CA MET A 29 0.75 -17.10 -4.59
C MET A 29 1.62 -18.20 -5.20
N LYS A 30 2.61 -18.71 -4.45
CA LYS A 30 3.41 -19.85 -4.90
C LYS A 30 2.56 -21.08 -5.17
N ALA A 31 1.67 -21.42 -4.24
CA ALA A 31 0.75 -22.54 -4.42
C ALA A 31 -0.17 -22.36 -5.65
N LEU A 32 -0.68 -21.13 -5.86
CA LEU A 32 -1.56 -20.82 -6.98
C LEU A 32 -0.84 -20.84 -8.32
N TYR A 33 0.31 -20.17 -8.43
CA TYR A 33 0.99 -19.92 -9.70
C TYR A 33 1.83 -21.09 -10.18
N THR A 34 2.30 -21.97 -9.29
CA THR A 34 3.16 -23.10 -9.66
C THR A 34 2.43 -24.44 -9.77
N ARG A 35 1.20 -24.53 -9.25
CA ARG A 35 0.38 -25.74 -9.37
C ARG A 35 -0.05 -25.94 -10.82
N LYS A 36 0.21 -27.13 -11.35
CA LYS A 36 -0.25 -27.49 -12.70
C LYS A 36 -1.78 -27.56 -12.74
N ASN A 37 -2.36 -26.92 -13.75
CA ASN A 37 -3.77 -27.04 -14.06
C ASN A 37 -4.09 -28.51 -14.44
N PRO A 38 -5.06 -29.17 -13.82
CA PRO A 38 -5.35 -30.59 -14.07
C PRO A 38 -5.83 -30.89 -15.50
N TYR A 39 -6.33 -29.89 -16.21
CA TYR A 39 -6.84 -30.05 -17.59
C TYR A 39 -5.78 -29.73 -18.65
N THR A 40 -4.95 -28.73 -18.44
CA THR A 40 -3.95 -28.26 -19.43
C THR A 40 -2.54 -28.75 -19.12
N GLY A 41 -2.27 -29.19 -17.88
CA GLY A 41 -0.94 -29.56 -17.42
C GLY A 41 0.01 -28.36 -17.21
N VAL A 42 -0.45 -27.13 -17.51
CA VAL A 42 0.36 -25.92 -17.47
C VAL A 42 0.10 -25.16 -16.16
N PRO A 43 1.15 -24.70 -15.44
CA PRO A 43 0.96 -23.84 -14.27
C PRO A 43 0.57 -22.42 -14.69
N LEU A 44 -0.18 -21.72 -13.83
CA LEU A 44 -0.66 -20.37 -14.09
C LEU A 44 0.47 -19.40 -14.49
N SER A 45 1.65 -19.53 -13.87
CA SER A 45 2.81 -18.69 -14.16
C SER A 45 3.35 -18.81 -15.59
N ARG A 46 2.92 -19.84 -16.33
CA ARG A 46 3.37 -20.11 -17.71
C ARG A 46 2.22 -20.31 -18.69
N ASP A 47 0.98 -20.11 -18.22
CA ASP A 47 -0.20 -20.29 -19.07
C ASP A 47 -0.29 -19.12 -20.08
N PRO A 48 -0.24 -19.40 -21.40
CA PRO A 48 -0.30 -18.36 -22.43
C PRO A 48 -1.68 -17.66 -22.49
N ALA A 49 -2.71 -18.23 -21.88
CA ALA A 49 -4.02 -17.57 -21.77
C ALA A 49 -4.04 -16.46 -20.72
N VAL A 50 -3.05 -16.39 -19.84
CA VAL A 50 -2.91 -15.35 -18.83
C VAL A 50 -1.96 -14.27 -19.33
N ALA A 51 -2.48 -13.13 -19.71
CA ALA A 51 -1.69 -12.01 -20.22
C ALA A 51 -1.00 -11.20 -19.12
N ILE A 52 -1.72 -10.96 -18.00
CA ILE A 52 -1.29 -10.07 -16.92
C ILE A 52 -1.47 -10.77 -15.58
N ALA A 53 -0.47 -10.67 -14.71
CA ALA A 53 -0.54 -11.06 -13.31
C ALA A 53 -0.59 -9.79 -12.46
N GLN A 54 -1.65 -9.64 -11.65
CA GLN A 54 -1.82 -8.50 -10.75
C GLN A 54 -1.40 -8.89 -9.34
N VAL A 55 -0.60 -8.03 -8.68
CA VAL A 55 -0.08 -8.28 -7.34
C VAL A 55 -1.07 -7.84 -6.27
N THR A 56 -1.56 -6.61 -6.32
CA THR A 56 -2.57 -6.09 -5.41
C THR A 56 -3.69 -5.37 -6.17
N ASP A 57 -4.88 -5.33 -5.58
CA ASP A 57 -6.02 -4.62 -6.12
C ASP A 57 -6.54 -3.62 -5.10
N ARG A 58 -6.61 -2.35 -5.48
CA ARG A 58 -7.21 -1.24 -4.71
C ARG A 58 -6.69 -1.09 -3.28
N ASP A 59 -5.46 -1.49 -3.02
CA ASP A 59 -4.83 -1.36 -1.71
C ASP A 59 -3.56 -0.51 -1.79
N GLY A 60 -3.26 0.25 -0.75
CA GLY A 60 -2.10 1.12 -0.68
C GLY A 60 -2.04 1.88 0.63
N LEU A 61 -0.84 2.35 0.97
CA LEU A 61 -0.63 3.21 2.14
C LEU A 61 -1.04 4.67 1.90
N LEU A 62 -1.19 5.07 0.64
CA LEU A 62 -1.51 6.45 0.22
C LEU A 62 -3.01 6.65 -0.02
N TRP A 63 -3.86 5.79 0.52
CA TRP A 63 -5.29 5.76 0.27
C TRP A 63 -6.10 5.58 1.55
N TYR A 64 -7.42 5.62 1.44
CA TYR A 64 -8.35 5.37 2.55
C TYR A 64 -8.08 4.05 3.29
N GLY A 65 -7.52 3.04 2.63
CA GLY A 65 -7.09 1.80 3.27
C GLY A 65 -6.14 2.03 4.44
N PHE A 66 -5.34 3.09 4.42
CA PHE A 66 -4.48 3.46 5.53
C PHE A 66 -5.27 3.75 6.81
N GLN A 67 -6.42 4.41 6.72
CA GLN A 67 -7.28 4.73 7.88
C GLN A 67 -8.00 3.51 8.46
N GLU A 68 -8.08 2.43 7.68
CA GLU A 68 -8.70 1.15 8.07
C GLU A 68 -7.69 0.21 8.75
N ILE A 69 -6.42 0.59 8.86
CA ILE A 69 -5.39 -0.23 9.50
C ILE A 69 -5.72 -0.35 11.00
N PRO A 70 -5.88 -1.58 11.52
CA PRO A 70 -6.14 -1.79 12.95
C PRO A 70 -5.02 -1.25 13.83
N GLN A 71 -5.36 -0.69 14.99
CA GLN A 71 -4.40 -0.03 15.88
C GLN A 71 -3.14 -0.85 16.19
N PRO A 72 -3.21 -2.16 16.48
CA PRO A 72 -1.99 -2.94 16.74
C PRO A 72 -1.02 -3.02 15.54
N LEU A 73 -1.55 -2.96 14.31
CA LEU A 73 -0.74 -2.92 13.09
C LEU A 73 -0.25 -1.52 12.80
N LEU A 74 -1.07 -0.51 13.11
CA LEU A 74 -0.66 0.89 13.00
C LEU A 74 0.47 1.22 14.00
N ASP A 75 0.44 0.62 15.20
CA ASP A 75 1.53 0.74 16.17
C ASP A 75 2.85 0.15 15.63
N MET A 76 2.80 -1.02 14.98
CA MET A 76 3.98 -1.60 14.31
C MET A 76 4.51 -0.71 13.19
N LEU A 77 3.62 -0.15 12.39
CA LEU A 77 4.01 0.81 11.34
C LEU A 77 4.61 2.08 11.94
N GLY A 78 4.09 2.54 13.09
CA GLY A 78 4.60 3.68 13.83
C GLY A 78 6.01 3.45 14.40
N GLU A 79 6.34 2.23 14.80
CA GLU A 79 7.69 1.83 15.19
C GLU A 79 8.63 1.88 13.97
N GLN A 80 8.23 1.34 12.83
CA GLN A 80 9.00 1.41 11.58
C GLN A 80 9.20 2.87 11.10
N PHE A 81 8.18 3.71 11.27
CA PHE A 81 8.31 5.14 10.96
C PHE A 81 9.31 5.83 11.89
N GLY A 82 9.28 5.48 13.18
CA GLY A 82 10.26 5.98 14.15
C GLY A 82 11.70 5.57 13.80
N GLU A 83 11.93 4.33 13.38
CA GLU A 83 13.23 3.87 12.89
C GLU A 83 13.66 4.65 11.65
N TRP A 84 12.76 4.84 10.68
CA TRP A 84 13.04 5.57 9.45
C TRP A 84 13.42 7.05 9.71
N VAL A 85 12.69 7.74 10.59
CA VAL A 85 13.04 9.15 10.92
C VAL A 85 14.31 9.24 11.73
N ALA A 86 14.59 8.26 12.61
CA ALA A 86 15.85 8.22 13.35
C ALA A 86 17.05 8.03 12.41
N GLU A 87 16.92 7.20 11.39
CA GLU A 87 17.95 7.05 10.36
C GLU A 87 18.16 8.36 9.57
N LYS A 88 17.08 9.06 9.24
CA LYS A 88 17.13 10.29 8.46
C LYS A 88 17.66 11.50 9.24
N HIS A 89 17.22 11.67 10.50
CA HIS A 89 17.48 12.86 11.32
C HIS A 89 18.53 12.65 12.40
N GLY A 90 18.97 11.40 12.64
CA GLY A 90 19.90 11.05 13.71
C GLY A 90 19.21 10.46 14.95
N SER A 91 18.03 10.96 15.30
CA SER A 91 17.17 10.39 16.33
C SER A 91 15.70 10.76 16.10
N VAL A 92 14.78 10.07 16.78
CA VAL A 92 13.35 10.45 16.77
C VAL A 92 13.15 11.82 17.39
N GLN A 93 13.94 12.19 18.42
CA GLN A 93 13.84 13.51 19.04
C GLN A 93 14.31 14.61 18.09
N ASP A 94 15.42 14.40 17.37
CA ASP A 94 15.90 15.36 16.36
C ASP A 94 14.86 15.57 15.24
N ALA A 95 14.14 14.51 14.87
CA ALA A 95 13.03 14.65 13.92
C ALA A 95 11.88 15.49 14.49
N VAL A 96 11.46 15.24 15.74
CA VAL A 96 10.42 16.04 16.41
C VAL A 96 10.84 17.50 16.51
N ASP A 97 12.08 17.77 16.84
CA ASP A 97 12.61 19.13 16.92
C ASP A 97 12.63 19.80 15.53
N ALA A 98 13.03 19.08 14.49
CA ALA A 98 12.99 19.56 13.11
C ALA A 98 11.57 19.87 12.63
N TRP A 99 10.55 19.17 13.15
CA TRP A 99 9.13 19.43 12.89
C TRP A 99 8.54 20.56 13.76
N GLY A 100 9.38 21.34 14.48
CA GLY A 100 8.93 22.40 15.36
C GLY A 100 8.21 21.93 16.62
N GLY A 101 8.48 20.71 17.08
CA GLY A 101 7.85 20.10 18.26
C GLY A 101 6.44 19.54 18.00
N ALA A 102 6.00 19.45 16.75
CA ALA A 102 4.68 18.93 16.39
C ALA A 102 4.51 17.48 16.83
N GLN A 103 3.50 17.22 17.65
CA GLN A 103 3.15 15.88 18.15
C GLN A 103 1.76 15.48 17.68
N LEU A 104 1.58 14.19 17.43
CA LEU A 104 0.31 13.58 17.06
C LEU A 104 -0.17 12.58 18.12
N PRO A 105 -1.47 12.32 18.17
CA PRO A 105 -1.99 11.19 18.93
C PRO A 105 -1.27 9.90 18.55
N GLY A 106 -0.82 9.15 19.55
CA GLY A 106 -0.07 7.89 19.32
C GLY A 106 1.44 8.04 19.34
N ASP A 107 1.98 9.27 19.36
CA ASP A 107 3.41 9.50 19.53
C ASP A 107 3.91 8.99 20.87
N GLN A 108 4.97 8.22 20.82
CA GLN A 108 5.76 7.75 21.95
C GLN A 108 7.25 7.83 21.57
N ALA A 109 7.72 9.06 21.31
CA ALA A 109 9.07 9.33 20.82
C ALA A 109 10.16 8.68 21.68
N TRP A 110 9.94 8.62 23.01
CA TRP A 110 10.82 7.95 23.96
C TRP A 110 10.95 6.42 23.74
N ARG A 111 9.99 5.80 23.02
CA ARG A 111 10.02 4.39 22.60
C ARG A 111 10.35 4.22 21.12
N GLY A 112 10.63 5.29 20.40
CA GLY A 112 10.85 5.24 18.96
C GLY A 112 9.59 5.01 18.13
N LYS A 113 8.36 5.23 18.70
CA LYS A 113 7.11 5.07 17.99
C LYS A 113 6.47 6.42 17.68
N LEU A 114 5.99 6.59 16.45
CA LEU A 114 5.32 7.79 15.98
C LEU A 114 3.91 7.50 15.47
N GLY A 115 3.00 8.43 15.76
CA GLY A 115 1.66 8.46 15.21
C GLY A 115 1.65 9.03 13.78
N PHE A 116 0.49 8.97 13.16
CA PHE A 116 0.29 9.36 11.77
C PHE A 116 -0.81 10.41 11.63
N HIS A 117 -0.59 11.35 10.70
CA HIS A 117 -1.68 12.11 10.11
C HIS A 117 -2.62 11.17 9.35
N THR A 118 -3.90 11.50 9.34
CA THR A 118 -4.85 10.80 8.47
C THR A 118 -4.55 11.08 6.99
N ALA A 119 -5.08 10.26 6.08
CA ALA A 119 -4.91 10.51 4.65
C ALA A 119 -5.50 11.88 4.22
N LEU A 120 -6.58 12.32 4.86
CA LEU A 120 -7.18 13.63 4.57
C LEU A 120 -6.32 14.78 5.09
N ASP A 121 -5.72 14.64 6.29
CA ASP A 121 -4.82 15.65 6.83
C ASP A 121 -3.59 15.80 5.94
N LEU A 122 -3.00 14.69 5.47
CA LEU A 122 -1.88 14.74 4.53
C LEU A 122 -2.22 15.52 3.26
N LEU A 123 -3.43 15.36 2.71
CA LEU A 123 -3.86 16.12 1.52
C LEU A 123 -3.87 17.63 1.76
N GLY A 124 -4.18 18.07 2.98
CA GLY A 124 -4.13 19.48 3.36
C GLY A 124 -2.72 20.00 3.67
N LEU A 125 -1.89 19.19 4.33
CA LEU A 125 -0.58 19.61 4.86
C LEU A 125 0.55 19.53 3.82
N LEU A 126 0.47 18.59 2.86
CA LEU A 126 1.51 18.43 1.84
C LEU A 126 1.72 19.68 0.96
N PRO A 127 0.66 20.39 0.48
CA PRO A 127 0.82 21.63 -0.25
C PRO A 127 1.47 22.75 0.58
N GLU A 128 1.24 22.76 1.90
CA GLU A 128 1.81 23.74 2.82
C GLU A 128 3.26 23.40 3.21
N ARG A 129 3.77 22.26 2.75
CA ARG A 129 5.12 21.75 3.03
C ARG A 129 5.37 21.53 4.52
N ASP A 130 4.38 21.05 5.25
CA ASP A 130 4.57 20.59 6.62
C ASP A 130 5.64 19.49 6.65
N GLU A 131 6.72 19.70 7.41
CA GLU A 131 7.89 18.82 7.40
C GLU A 131 7.55 17.41 7.91
N ARG A 132 6.70 17.30 8.93
CA ARG A 132 6.25 16.02 9.46
C ARG A 132 5.39 15.26 8.45
N ALA A 133 4.45 15.95 7.80
CA ALA A 133 3.61 15.38 6.77
C ALA A 133 4.44 14.91 5.56
N LEU A 134 5.45 15.68 5.18
CA LEU A 134 6.38 15.31 4.11
C LEU A 134 7.19 14.05 4.47
N ASP A 135 7.63 13.93 5.71
CA ASP A 135 8.37 12.75 6.16
C ASP A 135 7.49 11.51 6.23
N GLN A 136 6.29 11.64 6.78
CA GLN A 136 5.31 10.55 6.76
C GLN A 136 5.01 10.11 5.32
N PHE A 137 4.78 11.04 4.43
CA PHE A 137 4.48 10.75 3.03
C PHE A 137 5.64 10.02 2.34
N ARG A 138 6.88 10.49 2.53
CA ARG A 138 8.09 9.83 2.00
C ARG A 138 8.25 8.41 2.53
N PHE A 139 8.10 8.22 3.83
CA PHE A 139 8.13 6.91 4.46
C PHE A 139 7.11 5.96 3.86
N MET A 140 5.86 6.39 3.70
CA MET A 140 4.79 5.57 3.10
C MET A 140 5.10 5.21 1.64
N VAL A 141 5.61 6.16 0.85
CA VAL A 141 6.04 5.93 -0.53
C VAL A 141 7.19 4.92 -0.61
N GLU A 142 8.21 5.08 0.23
CA GLU A 142 9.37 4.19 0.25
C GLU A 142 8.99 2.77 0.69
N THR A 143 8.16 2.64 1.72
CA THR A 143 7.62 1.35 2.19
C THR A 143 6.85 0.64 1.08
N GLN A 144 5.96 1.33 0.40
CA GLN A 144 5.19 0.77 -0.71
C GLN A 144 6.07 0.42 -1.91
N ARG A 145 7.07 1.25 -2.23
CA ARG A 145 8.04 1.00 -3.30
C ARG A 145 8.87 -0.24 -3.02
N GLU A 146 9.34 -0.41 -1.79
CA GLU A 146 10.12 -1.58 -1.41
C GLU A 146 9.28 -2.87 -1.53
N PHE A 147 8.03 -2.85 -1.06
CA PHE A 147 7.09 -3.94 -1.27
C PHE A 147 6.92 -4.27 -2.76
N CYS A 148 6.65 -3.28 -3.60
CA CYS A 148 6.50 -3.47 -5.05
C CYS A 148 7.73 -4.12 -5.67
N ARG A 149 8.93 -3.67 -5.31
CA ARG A 149 10.20 -4.22 -5.78
C ARG A 149 10.38 -5.68 -5.37
N GLN A 150 10.08 -5.99 -4.12
CA GLN A 150 10.17 -7.37 -3.59
C GLN A 150 9.16 -8.30 -4.27
N MET A 151 7.94 -7.83 -4.51
CA MET A 151 6.92 -8.64 -5.17
C MET A 151 7.25 -8.88 -6.64
N LEU A 152 7.72 -7.87 -7.35
CA LEU A 152 8.19 -8.04 -8.73
C LEU A 152 9.26 -9.13 -8.82
N LYS A 153 10.28 -9.04 -7.95
CA LYS A 153 11.33 -10.05 -7.88
C LYS A 153 10.77 -11.44 -7.55
N PHE A 154 9.88 -11.55 -6.58
CA PHE A 154 9.23 -12.81 -6.22
C PHE A 154 8.46 -13.43 -7.40
N TYR A 155 7.65 -12.65 -8.11
CA TYR A 155 6.91 -13.15 -9.27
C TYR A 155 7.82 -13.60 -10.41
N ARG A 156 8.93 -12.88 -10.65
CA ARG A 156 9.89 -13.24 -11.70
C ARG A 156 10.75 -14.43 -11.32
N ASP A 157 11.42 -14.37 -10.18
CA ASP A 157 12.47 -15.30 -9.82
C ASP A 157 11.94 -16.58 -9.18
N GLU A 158 10.91 -16.47 -8.31
CA GLU A 158 10.40 -17.62 -7.56
C GLU A 158 9.18 -18.27 -8.20
N LEU A 159 8.29 -17.50 -8.82
CA LEU A 159 7.12 -18.05 -9.52
C LEU A 159 7.43 -18.36 -10.99
N GLY A 160 8.45 -17.74 -11.56
CA GLY A 160 8.81 -17.88 -12.98
C GLY A 160 7.75 -17.31 -13.91
N CYS A 161 7.03 -16.28 -13.48
CA CYS A 161 6.00 -15.63 -14.28
C CYS A 161 6.60 -14.97 -15.52
N ARG A 162 6.00 -15.26 -16.68
CA ARG A 162 6.35 -14.65 -17.97
C ARG A 162 5.36 -13.59 -18.40
N GLN A 163 4.20 -13.55 -17.76
CA GLN A 163 3.15 -12.57 -17.97
C GLN A 163 3.64 -11.16 -17.63
N LEU A 164 2.95 -10.16 -18.15
CA LEU A 164 3.13 -8.78 -17.67
C LEU A 164 2.76 -8.72 -16.20
N ILE A 165 3.61 -8.09 -15.37
CA ILE A 165 3.33 -7.88 -13.95
C ILE A 165 2.75 -6.48 -13.77
N HIS A 166 1.54 -6.44 -13.25
CA HIS A 166 0.85 -5.24 -12.81
C HIS A 166 0.89 -5.19 -11.28
N LEU A 167 1.57 -4.19 -10.71
CA LEU A 167 1.82 -4.16 -9.26
C LEU A 167 0.60 -3.74 -8.47
N THR A 168 -0.01 -2.62 -8.85
CA THR A 168 -1.17 -2.07 -8.15
C THR A 168 -2.03 -1.23 -9.10
N ASN A 169 -3.33 -1.22 -8.88
CA ASN A 169 -4.28 -0.32 -9.52
C ASN A 169 -4.96 0.56 -8.48
N GLY A 170 -4.20 1.09 -7.53
CA GLY A 170 -4.72 1.97 -6.50
C GLY A 170 -5.67 3.01 -7.08
N PRO A 171 -6.76 3.35 -6.38
CA PRO A 171 -7.62 4.43 -6.80
C PRO A 171 -6.79 5.73 -6.77
N THR A 172 -6.76 6.43 -7.89
CA THR A 172 -5.99 7.66 -8.03
C THR A 172 -6.71 8.82 -7.37
N PHE A 173 -6.18 9.31 -6.26
CA PHE A 173 -6.43 10.68 -5.81
C PHE A 173 -5.57 11.64 -6.64
N SER A 174 -6.09 12.80 -6.93
CA SER A 174 -5.39 13.77 -7.80
C SER A 174 -3.97 14.12 -7.31
N MET A 175 -3.74 14.13 -6.00
CA MET A 175 -2.43 14.48 -5.40
C MET A 175 -1.46 13.30 -5.31
N THR A 176 -1.95 12.06 -5.29
CA THR A 176 -1.12 10.85 -5.21
C THR A 176 -1.00 10.12 -6.54
N ALA A 177 -1.74 10.56 -7.56
CA ALA A 177 -1.82 9.87 -8.84
C ALA A 177 -0.46 9.67 -9.51
N ASP A 178 0.42 10.65 -9.46
CA ASP A 178 1.74 10.55 -10.09
C ASP A 178 2.67 9.61 -9.31
N ILE A 179 2.55 9.60 -7.98
CA ILE A 179 3.30 8.67 -7.13
C ILE A 179 2.80 7.24 -7.35
N GLU A 180 1.49 7.03 -7.40
CA GLU A 180 0.91 5.71 -7.68
C GLU A 180 1.34 5.19 -9.06
N ARG A 181 1.37 6.06 -10.08
CA ARG A 181 1.90 5.72 -11.41
C ARG A 181 3.39 5.39 -11.35
N MET A 182 4.17 6.15 -10.59
CA MET A 182 5.60 5.89 -10.41
C MET A 182 5.82 4.53 -9.73
N LEU A 183 5.06 4.19 -8.69
CA LEU A 183 5.12 2.90 -8.02
C LEU A 183 4.69 1.76 -8.96
N ALA A 184 3.62 1.95 -9.70
CA ALA A 184 3.12 0.99 -10.67
C ALA A 184 4.07 0.79 -11.87
N SER A 185 4.83 1.82 -12.25
CA SER A 185 5.80 1.76 -13.37
C SER A 185 7.03 0.89 -13.09
N ALA A 186 7.25 0.45 -11.85
CA ALA A 186 8.24 -0.58 -11.56
C ALA A 186 7.85 -1.95 -12.15
N GLY A 187 6.56 -2.19 -12.42
CA GLY A 187 6.07 -3.36 -13.14
C GLY A 187 6.16 -3.20 -14.66
N ASP A 188 5.57 -4.15 -15.37
CA ASP A 188 5.55 -4.14 -16.86
C ASP A 188 4.31 -3.41 -17.40
N ALA A 189 3.27 -3.25 -16.58
CA ALA A 189 2.02 -2.60 -16.96
C ALA A 189 1.55 -1.65 -15.86
N VAL A 190 1.05 -0.49 -16.27
CA VAL A 190 0.40 0.48 -15.38
C VAL A 190 -1.10 0.44 -15.66
N GLY A 191 -1.88 0.19 -14.62
CA GLY A 191 -3.33 0.27 -14.67
C GLY A 191 -3.83 1.37 -13.77
N THR A 192 -4.90 2.01 -14.16
CA THR A 192 -5.61 2.98 -13.34
C THR A 192 -7.07 2.59 -13.24
N ALA A 193 -7.63 2.67 -12.03
CA ALA A 193 -9.06 2.49 -11.86
C ALA A 193 -9.77 3.81 -12.14
N HIS A 194 -10.54 3.87 -13.21
CA HIS A 194 -11.44 4.97 -13.49
C HIS A 194 -12.87 4.56 -13.18
N THR A 195 -13.53 5.31 -12.32
CA THR A 195 -14.96 5.14 -12.06
C THR A 195 -15.72 6.19 -12.86
N PHE A 196 -16.46 5.76 -13.85
CA PHE A 196 -17.35 6.61 -14.61
C PHE A 196 -18.72 6.64 -13.93
N GLY A 197 -19.15 7.80 -13.46
CA GLY A 197 -20.41 8.00 -12.78
C GLY A 197 -20.25 8.48 -11.34
N GLY A 198 -21.33 9.00 -10.76
CA GLY A 198 -21.38 9.47 -9.38
C GLY A 198 -21.86 8.38 -8.41
N TYR A 199 -21.45 8.49 -7.17
CA TYR A 199 -22.11 7.77 -6.07
C TYR A 199 -23.36 8.54 -5.68
N TYR A 200 -24.51 7.88 -5.70
CA TYR A 200 -25.75 8.41 -5.14
C TYR A 200 -25.97 7.81 -3.76
N GLN A 201 -26.20 8.66 -2.76
CA GLN A 201 -26.67 8.23 -1.43
C GLN A 201 -28.19 8.24 -1.42
N GLY A 202 -28.81 7.14 -0.95
CA GLY A 202 -30.25 6.99 -0.82
C GLY A 202 -30.73 5.60 -1.25
N GLU A 203 -32.03 5.44 -1.45
CA GLU A 203 -32.66 4.16 -1.81
C GLU A 203 -32.17 3.59 -3.18
N ASN A 204 -31.52 4.41 -3.99
CA ASN A 204 -30.99 4.05 -5.30
C ASN A 204 -29.45 4.01 -5.30
N TRP A 205 -28.86 3.10 -4.53
CA TRP A 205 -27.43 2.81 -4.65
C TRP A 205 -27.15 2.17 -6.02
N GLY A 206 -26.40 2.86 -6.85
CA GLY A 206 -25.97 2.36 -8.15
C GLY A 206 -24.97 3.27 -8.83
N PHE A 207 -24.16 2.69 -9.71
CA PHE A 207 -23.34 3.44 -10.64
C PHE A 207 -24.23 3.93 -11.78
N GLN A 208 -24.42 5.24 -11.92
CA GLN A 208 -24.90 5.78 -13.19
C GLN A 208 -23.69 6.02 -14.10
N VAL A 209 -23.69 5.37 -15.23
CA VAL A 209 -22.79 5.72 -16.34
C VAL A 209 -23.27 7.06 -16.90
N GLY A 210 -22.75 8.15 -16.37
CA GLY A 210 -22.97 9.48 -16.91
C GLY A 210 -21.92 9.76 -17.99
N ALA A 211 -22.34 10.22 -19.14
CA ALA A 211 -21.43 10.84 -20.08
C ALA A 211 -20.88 12.12 -19.42
N HIS A 212 -19.59 12.14 -19.08
CA HIS A 212 -18.93 13.39 -18.78
C HIS A 212 -18.70 14.11 -20.09
N GLN A 213 -19.32 15.28 -20.18
CA GLN A 213 -19.00 16.30 -21.19
C GLN A 213 -17.61 16.87 -20.91
#